data_2a4910ddfb2304c9fae189b19918da5b
#
_entry.id   2a4910ddfb2304c9fae189b19918da5b
#
_cell.length_a   1.000
_cell.length_b   1.000
_cell.length_c   1.000
_cell.angle_alpha   90.00
_cell.angle_beta   90.00
_cell.angle_gamma   90.00
#
_symmetry.space_group_name_H-M   'P 1'
#
loop_
_entity.id
_entity.type
_entity.pdbx_description
1 polymer ?
#
loop_
_entity_poly.entity_id
_entity_poly.type
_entity_poly.pdbx_seq_one_letter_code
_entity_poly.pdbx_strand_id
1 'polypeptide(L)'
;MKKRIVPVFAAILLLCTLSVCSKGSAERKREKSITWNSLEELVSLMTLDEKIGQMTQAERRDLLKGDITEYTLGSILSGGGSTPNINTPEGWVSMLNGFAEESLATRLGIPVLYGLDAVHGHNNALDAVILPHNVGLGAIAAGDPARGAEAAYTAGRITAAEMLATGVRWTFAPVLGVAEDIRWGRTYESYSENVDTVTIMGSNLIRGLQDNGAFACMKHFLGEGQTIDGRNQGNAVLDRAGIERILPPYEAAINAGAMSLMPSFSSVNNVKMHEKKDLLTDLLKDEMGFKGFIVSDWAAIHQLSGSSYKEKIANAINAGVDMYMATNGRGNWIDFIKHLKELVNDGTVPMERIDDAVLRILRFKQYIELFNGLFNEPLTKKAGVIGTDEHRAAARSLAADSLVLLRNENDIIAQLPGFKNILVAGQGAHDIGMQCGGWTISWQGRHGPITKGTTILEGIQTATAGKAVISYAEDGIADGDFDVIIAVIGEDPYAETQGDRSQPFIPLDPDQNHIKNIDTMNEQFNQINIRKEDSDVLWEAYGYDCPIIVIMLSGRPMTIGDEYLNWDAFIAAWLPGTEGNAIADVLFGDRDFTGKTPYTWRKTIGGEVLYPFGFGLGKCD
;
A
#
# COMPACT_ATOMS: atom_id res chain seq x y z
N MET A 1 -80.54 39.42 3.18
CA MET A 1 -81.54 39.19 2.10
C MET A 1 -81.08 38.04 1.24
N LYS A 2 -81.90 36.97 1.21
CA LYS A 2 -82.21 36.05 0.12
C LYS A 2 -81.07 35.51 -0.73
N LYS A 3 -80.97 34.22 -1.08
CA LYS A 3 -81.75 33.00 -0.90
C LYS A 3 -80.88 31.81 -1.32
N ARG A 4 -81.08 30.70 -0.68
CA ARG A 4 -80.77 29.32 -1.08
C ARG A 4 -81.12 29.02 -2.54
N ILE A 5 -80.44 28.11 -3.18
CA ILE A 5 -81.00 26.93 -3.85
C ILE A 5 -79.91 25.91 -4.12
N VAL A 6 -80.11 24.67 -3.66
CA VAL A 6 -79.53 23.39 -4.09
C VAL A 6 -80.51 22.79 -5.12
N PRO A 7 -80.07 22.06 -6.12
CA PRO A 7 -80.34 20.64 -6.24
C PRO A 7 -79.14 19.84 -6.76
N VAL A 8 -78.75 18.68 -6.21
CA VAL A 8 -79.32 17.35 -6.28
C VAL A 8 -79.18 16.64 -7.65
N PHE A 9 -78.33 15.62 -7.64
CA PHE A 9 -78.27 14.39 -8.44
C PHE A 9 -78.03 14.33 -9.94
N ALA A 10 -76.94 13.69 -10.34
CA ALA A 10 -77.03 12.47 -11.17
C ALA A 10 -75.69 11.70 -11.10
N ALA A 11 -75.77 10.50 -10.52
CA ALA A 11 -74.70 9.48 -10.57
C ALA A 11 -74.72 8.89 -11.99
N ILE A 12 -73.57 8.95 -12.67
CA ILE A 12 -73.28 8.12 -13.84
C ILE A 12 -72.13 7.21 -13.46
N LEU A 13 -72.43 5.94 -13.25
CA LEU A 13 -71.50 4.84 -13.10
C LEU A 13 -70.88 4.58 -14.46
N LEU A 14 -69.63 5.02 -14.67
CA LEU A 14 -68.82 4.57 -15.80
C LEU A 14 -67.88 3.51 -15.29
N LEU A 15 -68.18 2.23 -15.55
CA LEU A 15 -67.28 1.10 -15.39
C LEU A 15 -66.14 1.25 -16.40
N CYS A 16 -65.01 1.82 -15.97
CA CYS A 16 -63.73 1.60 -16.63
C CYS A 16 -63.11 0.33 -16.13
N THR A 17 -63.18 -0.73 -16.92
CA THR A 17 -62.38 -1.94 -16.76
C THR A 17 -60.90 -1.56 -16.86
N LEU A 18 -60.25 -1.40 -15.73
CA LEU A 18 -58.79 -1.37 -15.63
C LEU A 18 -58.30 -2.76 -15.90
N SER A 19 -57.83 -3.02 -17.13
CA SER A 19 -56.91 -4.12 -17.42
C SER A 19 -55.67 -3.92 -16.58
N VAL A 20 -55.58 -4.63 -15.49
CA VAL A 20 -54.33 -4.82 -14.74
C VAL A 20 -53.46 -5.68 -15.63
N CYS A 21 -52.56 -5.02 -16.38
CA CYS A 21 -51.37 -5.70 -16.87
C CYS A 21 -50.57 -6.15 -15.67
N SER A 22 -50.78 -7.35 -15.21
CA SER A 22 -49.86 -8.05 -14.36
C SER A 22 -48.54 -8.19 -15.15
N LYS A 23 -47.56 -7.32 -14.88
CA LYS A 23 -46.19 -7.63 -15.17
C LYS A 23 -45.86 -8.88 -14.36
N GLY A 24 -45.95 -10.02 -15.02
CA GLY A 24 -45.38 -11.25 -14.51
C GLY A 24 -43.90 -10.98 -14.25
N SER A 25 -43.55 -10.78 -12.99
CA SER A 25 -42.19 -11.07 -12.55
C SER A 25 -41.96 -12.51 -12.93
N ALA A 26 -41.19 -12.74 -14.00
CA ALA A 26 -40.64 -14.04 -14.25
C ALA A 26 -39.79 -14.37 -13.03
N GLU A 27 -40.36 -15.06 -12.06
CA GLU A 27 -39.63 -15.90 -11.13
C GLU A 27 -38.81 -16.84 -11.99
N ARG A 28 -37.53 -16.48 -12.27
CA ARG A 28 -36.56 -17.46 -12.68
C ARG A 28 -36.57 -18.52 -11.57
N LYS A 29 -37.14 -19.67 -11.87
CA LYS A 29 -36.94 -20.89 -11.05
C LYS A 29 -35.43 -20.98 -10.89
N ARG A 30 -34.92 -20.68 -9.69
CA ARG A 30 -33.56 -21.09 -9.30
C ARG A 30 -33.57 -22.60 -9.50
N GLU A 31 -32.85 -23.08 -10.51
CA GLU A 31 -32.44 -24.48 -10.57
C GLU A 31 -31.85 -24.80 -9.20
N LYS A 32 -32.14 -26.00 -8.68
CA LYS A 32 -31.68 -26.42 -7.35
C LYS A 32 -30.20 -26.12 -7.25
N SER A 33 -29.79 -25.27 -6.31
CA SER A 33 -28.40 -24.99 -6.04
C SER A 33 -27.68 -26.32 -5.82
N ILE A 34 -26.59 -26.53 -6.55
CA ILE A 34 -25.74 -27.72 -6.34
C ILE A 34 -25.21 -27.57 -4.91
N THR A 35 -25.50 -28.57 -4.09
CA THR A 35 -25.02 -28.60 -2.69
C THR A 35 -23.77 -29.48 -2.62
N TRP A 36 -22.83 -29.09 -1.80
CA TRP A 36 -21.60 -29.81 -1.52
C TRP A 36 -21.35 -29.81 0.01
N ASN A 37 -20.65 -30.84 0.49
CA ASN A 37 -20.41 -31.04 1.93
C ASN A 37 -18.96 -30.75 2.31
N SER A 38 -18.03 -30.71 1.33
CA SER A 38 -16.64 -30.35 1.54
C SER A 38 -16.08 -29.60 0.32
N LEU A 39 -14.95 -28.92 0.49
CA LEU A 39 -14.27 -28.24 -0.62
C LEU A 39 -13.74 -29.22 -1.66
N GLU A 40 -13.32 -30.40 -1.24
CA GLU A 40 -12.88 -31.49 -2.11
C GLU A 40 -14.03 -31.98 -3.01
N GLU A 41 -15.23 -32.12 -2.44
CA GLU A 41 -16.45 -32.43 -3.21
C GLU A 41 -16.75 -31.30 -4.19
N LEU A 42 -16.68 -30.02 -3.76
CA LEU A 42 -16.87 -28.88 -4.64
C LEU A 42 -15.89 -28.90 -5.82
N VAL A 43 -14.59 -29.13 -5.58
CA VAL A 43 -13.58 -29.23 -6.63
C VAL A 43 -13.90 -30.38 -7.61
N SER A 44 -14.39 -31.51 -7.11
CA SER A 44 -14.76 -32.66 -7.96
C SER A 44 -15.97 -32.38 -8.86
N LEU A 45 -16.86 -31.47 -8.46
CA LEU A 45 -18.03 -31.04 -9.24
C LEU A 45 -17.69 -29.99 -10.31
N MET A 46 -16.53 -29.35 -10.21
CA MET A 46 -16.10 -28.30 -11.14
C MET A 46 -15.64 -28.85 -12.48
N THR A 47 -16.05 -28.22 -13.56
CA THR A 47 -15.43 -28.42 -14.88
C THR A 47 -14.03 -27.82 -14.93
N LEU A 48 -13.22 -28.19 -15.92
CA LEU A 48 -11.90 -27.61 -16.13
C LEU A 48 -12.00 -26.07 -16.32
N ASP A 49 -12.98 -25.60 -17.08
CA ASP A 49 -13.19 -24.17 -17.31
C ASP A 49 -13.48 -23.42 -16.01
N GLU A 50 -14.31 -23.97 -15.14
CA GLU A 50 -14.60 -23.38 -13.83
C GLU A 50 -13.37 -23.39 -12.91
N LYS A 51 -12.56 -24.44 -12.93
CA LYS A 51 -11.29 -24.51 -12.19
C LYS A 51 -10.32 -23.43 -12.64
N ILE A 52 -10.10 -23.29 -13.95
CA ILE A 52 -9.21 -22.29 -14.52
C ILE A 52 -9.75 -20.87 -14.25
N GLY A 53 -11.07 -20.69 -14.33
CA GLY A 53 -11.70 -19.43 -13.94
C GLY A 53 -11.36 -19.03 -12.51
N GLN A 54 -11.39 -19.98 -11.55
CA GLN A 54 -11.00 -19.71 -10.16
C GLN A 54 -9.52 -19.34 -10.00
N MET A 55 -8.64 -19.80 -10.87
CA MET A 55 -7.21 -19.48 -10.90
C MET A 55 -6.91 -18.12 -11.58
N THR A 56 -7.93 -17.44 -12.12
CA THR A 56 -7.79 -16.19 -12.86
C THR A 56 -8.24 -15.01 -12.03
N GLN A 57 -7.34 -14.02 -11.88
CA GLN A 57 -7.62 -12.71 -11.29
C GLN A 57 -7.48 -11.63 -12.36
N ALA A 58 -8.53 -10.85 -12.60
CA ALA A 58 -8.57 -9.78 -13.58
C ALA A 58 -8.59 -8.38 -12.91
N GLU A 59 -7.96 -7.40 -13.55
CA GLU A 59 -8.11 -6.02 -13.13
C GLU A 59 -9.52 -5.51 -13.48
N ARG A 60 -10.18 -4.83 -12.56
CA ARG A 60 -11.59 -4.43 -12.69
C ARG A 60 -11.90 -3.58 -13.94
N ARG A 61 -10.92 -2.76 -14.40
CA ARG A 61 -11.09 -1.92 -15.60
C ARG A 61 -11.03 -2.72 -16.89
N ASP A 62 -10.49 -3.93 -16.85
CA ASP A 62 -10.36 -4.81 -17.99
C ASP A 62 -11.60 -5.70 -18.21
N LEU A 63 -12.61 -5.57 -17.33
CA LEU A 63 -13.83 -6.37 -17.36
C LEU A 63 -14.95 -5.70 -18.15
N LEU A 64 -15.64 -6.51 -18.92
CA LEU A 64 -16.95 -6.20 -19.46
C LEU A 64 -18.05 -6.83 -18.58
N LYS A 65 -19.23 -6.25 -18.60
CA LYS A 65 -20.37 -6.81 -17.90
C LYS A 65 -20.69 -8.22 -18.42
N GLY A 66 -20.77 -9.17 -17.50
CA GLY A 66 -21.01 -10.59 -17.81
C GLY A 66 -19.75 -11.45 -17.85
N ASP A 67 -18.54 -10.87 -17.91
CA ASP A 67 -17.29 -11.62 -17.96
C ASP A 67 -17.11 -12.55 -16.75
N ILE A 68 -17.48 -12.07 -15.55
CA ILE A 68 -17.37 -12.87 -14.32
C ILE A 68 -18.24 -14.13 -14.41
N THR A 69 -19.44 -14.00 -14.93
CA THR A 69 -20.37 -15.13 -15.10
C THR A 69 -19.91 -16.06 -16.22
N GLU A 70 -19.50 -15.51 -17.37
CA GLU A 70 -19.10 -16.28 -18.56
C GLU A 70 -17.85 -17.13 -18.30
N TYR A 71 -16.83 -16.52 -17.68
CA TYR A 71 -15.53 -17.18 -17.44
C TYR A 71 -15.37 -17.72 -16.02
N THR A 72 -16.40 -17.60 -15.17
CA THR A 72 -16.39 -18.05 -13.77
C THR A 72 -15.17 -17.52 -12.99
N LEU A 73 -14.82 -16.23 -13.19
CA LEU A 73 -13.61 -15.63 -12.64
C LEU A 73 -13.56 -15.77 -11.11
N GLY A 74 -12.41 -16.25 -10.62
CA GLY A 74 -12.21 -16.50 -9.19
C GLY A 74 -11.89 -15.25 -8.38
N SER A 75 -11.26 -14.26 -9.02
CA SER A 75 -10.86 -13.04 -8.34
C SER A 75 -10.85 -11.83 -9.27
N ILE A 76 -11.02 -10.66 -8.66
CA ILE A 76 -10.89 -9.34 -9.28
C ILE A 76 -10.00 -8.49 -8.37
N LEU A 77 -9.29 -7.53 -8.96
CA LEU A 77 -8.52 -6.58 -8.18
C LEU A 77 -8.69 -5.13 -8.66
N SER A 78 -8.34 -4.22 -7.78
CA SER A 78 -7.94 -2.84 -8.10
C SER A 78 -6.44 -2.72 -8.00
N GLY A 79 -5.77 -2.36 -9.08
CA GLY A 79 -4.40 -1.84 -9.01
C GLY A 79 -4.35 -0.46 -8.38
N GLY A 80 -3.14 0.06 -8.12
CA GLY A 80 -2.95 1.38 -7.52
C GLY A 80 -3.69 2.48 -8.28
N GLY A 81 -4.61 3.18 -7.60
CA GLY A 81 -5.44 4.21 -8.20
C GLY A 81 -6.61 3.71 -9.06
N SER A 82 -6.86 2.40 -9.11
CA SER A 82 -8.04 1.82 -9.76
C SER A 82 -9.23 1.83 -8.80
N THR A 83 -9.93 2.96 -8.73
CA THR A 83 -11.08 3.17 -7.84
C THR A 83 -12.41 3.13 -8.61
N PRO A 84 -13.57 2.96 -7.97
CA PRO A 84 -14.85 3.14 -8.63
C PRO A 84 -14.97 4.56 -9.20
N ASN A 85 -15.86 4.77 -10.17
CA ASN A 85 -16.05 6.08 -10.81
C ASN A 85 -16.38 7.20 -9.80
N ILE A 86 -17.06 6.84 -8.71
CA ILE A 86 -17.30 7.71 -7.57
C ILE A 86 -16.55 7.07 -6.39
N ASN A 87 -15.42 7.66 -6.02
CA ASN A 87 -14.56 7.13 -4.96
C ASN A 87 -15.11 7.53 -3.59
N THR A 88 -16.25 6.96 -3.23
CA THR A 88 -16.89 7.04 -1.91
C THR A 88 -17.19 5.64 -1.39
N PRO A 89 -17.41 5.44 -0.10
CA PRO A 89 -17.79 4.12 0.43
C PRO A 89 -18.97 3.49 -0.31
N GLU A 90 -19.96 4.28 -0.69
CA GLU A 90 -21.13 3.83 -1.46
C GLU A 90 -20.75 3.38 -2.87
N GLY A 91 -19.86 4.13 -3.53
CA GLY A 91 -19.36 3.78 -4.87
C GLY A 91 -18.63 2.44 -4.86
N TRP A 92 -17.77 2.23 -3.84
CA TRP A 92 -17.08 0.95 -3.62
C TRP A 92 -18.07 -0.20 -3.40
N VAL A 93 -18.99 -0.05 -2.45
CA VAL A 93 -20.01 -1.07 -2.14
C VAL A 93 -20.89 -1.38 -3.35
N SER A 94 -21.30 -0.37 -4.11
CA SER A 94 -22.11 -0.56 -5.33
C SER A 94 -21.36 -1.37 -6.39
N MET A 95 -20.07 -1.07 -6.61
CA MET A 95 -19.22 -1.79 -7.55
C MET A 95 -19.06 -3.26 -7.12
N LEU A 96 -18.73 -3.51 -5.87
CA LEU A 96 -18.51 -4.86 -5.34
C LEU A 96 -19.80 -5.70 -5.36
N ASN A 97 -20.97 -5.12 -5.06
CA ASN A 97 -22.24 -5.81 -5.18
C ASN A 97 -22.50 -6.26 -6.62
N GLY A 98 -22.16 -5.44 -7.64
CA GLY A 98 -22.28 -5.83 -9.04
C GLY A 98 -21.43 -7.06 -9.38
N PHE A 99 -20.19 -7.13 -8.90
CA PHE A 99 -19.32 -8.29 -9.10
C PHE A 99 -19.84 -9.53 -8.34
N ALA A 100 -20.34 -9.34 -7.13
CA ALA A 100 -20.95 -10.42 -6.35
C ALA A 100 -22.17 -11.01 -7.06
N GLU A 101 -23.08 -10.18 -7.58
CA GLU A 101 -24.26 -10.62 -8.34
C GLU A 101 -23.88 -11.48 -9.55
N GLU A 102 -22.87 -11.06 -10.32
CA GLU A 102 -22.39 -11.83 -11.48
C GLU A 102 -21.78 -13.18 -11.05
N SER A 103 -20.98 -13.23 -9.99
CA SER A 103 -20.37 -14.46 -9.51
C SER A 103 -21.39 -15.46 -8.96
N LEU A 104 -22.40 -14.98 -8.23
CA LEU A 104 -23.47 -15.82 -7.71
C LEU A 104 -24.43 -16.33 -8.80
N ALA A 105 -24.44 -15.71 -9.98
CA ALA A 105 -25.21 -16.16 -11.13
C ALA A 105 -24.53 -17.34 -11.89
N THR A 106 -23.30 -17.71 -11.54
CA THR A 106 -22.62 -18.88 -12.12
C THR A 106 -23.25 -20.19 -11.66
N ARG A 107 -22.97 -21.30 -12.35
CA ARG A 107 -23.54 -22.63 -12.08
C ARG A 107 -23.33 -23.09 -10.62
N LEU A 108 -22.13 -22.84 -10.06
CA LEU A 108 -21.78 -23.24 -8.69
C LEU A 108 -21.97 -22.12 -7.67
N GLY A 109 -22.18 -20.88 -8.13
CA GLY A 109 -22.38 -19.71 -7.26
C GLY A 109 -21.18 -19.45 -6.34
N ILE A 110 -19.95 -19.74 -6.79
CA ILE A 110 -18.75 -19.50 -6.00
C ILE A 110 -18.47 -17.99 -5.99
N PRO A 111 -18.43 -17.35 -4.81
CA PRO A 111 -18.21 -15.91 -4.72
C PRO A 111 -16.84 -15.49 -5.29
N VAL A 112 -16.83 -14.39 -6.04
CA VAL A 112 -15.58 -13.79 -6.51
C VAL A 112 -14.81 -13.15 -5.34
N LEU A 113 -13.49 -13.32 -5.31
CA LEU A 113 -12.60 -12.68 -4.35
C LEU A 113 -12.21 -11.29 -4.87
N TYR A 114 -12.18 -10.27 -4.00
CA TYR A 114 -11.73 -8.94 -4.39
C TYR A 114 -10.55 -8.47 -3.54
N GLY A 115 -9.47 -8.03 -4.21
CA GLY A 115 -8.24 -7.57 -3.57
C GLY A 115 -7.83 -6.17 -4.03
N LEU A 116 -7.04 -5.48 -3.20
CA LEU A 116 -6.40 -4.20 -3.53
C LEU A 116 -5.15 -3.97 -2.64
N ASP A 117 -4.38 -2.94 -2.99
CA ASP A 117 -3.22 -2.50 -2.22
C ASP A 117 -3.64 -1.47 -1.16
N ALA A 118 -3.96 -1.92 0.05
CA ALA A 118 -4.09 -1.07 1.24
C ALA A 118 -2.82 -1.22 2.08
N VAL A 119 -1.75 -0.54 1.66
CA VAL A 119 -0.39 -0.74 2.17
C VAL A 119 -0.03 0.17 3.34
N HIS A 120 -0.73 1.32 3.49
CA HIS A 120 -0.57 2.23 4.62
C HIS A 120 -1.91 2.94 4.95
N GLY A 121 -2.87 2.17 5.45
CA GLY A 121 -4.28 2.52 5.56
C GLY A 121 -5.04 2.10 4.31
N HIS A 122 -6.34 2.45 4.20
CA HIS A 122 -7.10 2.24 2.97
C HIS A 122 -6.77 3.31 1.94
N ASN A 123 -5.51 3.35 1.52
CA ASN A 123 -4.90 4.42 0.71
C ASN A 123 -5.52 4.64 -0.68
N ASN A 124 -6.47 3.82 -1.11
CA ASN A 124 -7.22 4.00 -2.36
C ASN A 124 -8.55 4.74 -2.16
N ALA A 125 -9.09 4.81 -0.95
CA ALA A 125 -10.36 5.48 -0.67
C ALA A 125 -10.15 6.96 -0.30
N LEU A 126 -10.92 7.86 -0.91
CA LEU A 126 -10.91 9.27 -0.52
C LEU A 126 -11.39 9.43 0.94
N ASP A 127 -10.78 10.38 1.65
CA ASP A 127 -11.05 10.72 3.04
C ASP A 127 -10.69 9.64 4.07
N ALA A 128 -10.20 8.47 3.62
CA ALA A 128 -9.58 7.48 4.50
C ALA A 128 -8.33 8.05 5.16
N VAL A 129 -8.01 7.56 6.35
CA VAL A 129 -6.79 7.95 7.03
C VAL A 129 -5.60 7.30 6.35
N ILE A 130 -4.68 8.10 5.86
CA ILE A 130 -3.42 7.61 5.35
C ILE A 130 -2.43 7.56 6.52
N LEU A 131 -2.02 6.35 6.85
CA LEU A 131 -1.09 6.08 7.95
C LEU A 131 0.34 6.41 7.53
N PRO A 132 1.28 6.60 8.46
CA PRO A 132 2.69 6.60 8.12
C PRO A 132 3.06 5.37 7.32
N HIS A 133 3.90 5.53 6.29
CA HIS A 133 4.46 4.39 5.59
C HIS A 133 5.28 3.48 6.51
N ASN A 134 5.51 2.25 6.09
CA ASN A 134 6.16 1.22 6.91
C ASN A 134 7.53 1.63 7.45
N VAL A 135 8.31 2.43 6.70
CA VAL A 135 9.58 2.99 7.19
C VAL A 135 9.40 3.78 8.48
N GLY A 136 8.34 4.61 8.56
CA GLY A 136 8.02 5.37 9.79
C GLY A 136 7.57 4.45 10.93
N LEU A 137 6.75 3.45 10.63
CA LEU A 137 6.37 2.44 11.63
C LEU A 137 7.58 1.63 12.10
N GLY A 138 8.53 1.34 11.20
CA GLY A 138 9.82 0.72 11.51
C GLY A 138 10.68 1.55 12.45
N ALA A 139 10.62 2.87 12.34
CA ALA A 139 11.34 3.77 13.24
C ALA A 139 10.81 3.68 14.69
N ILE A 140 9.51 3.45 14.88
CA ILE A 140 8.94 3.19 16.22
C ILE A 140 9.52 1.89 16.79
N ALA A 141 9.56 0.82 16.00
CA ALA A 141 10.06 -0.48 16.44
C ALA A 141 11.59 -0.48 16.68
N ALA A 142 12.34 0.31 15.92
CA ALA A 142 13.79 0.48 16.13
C ALA A 142 14.09 1.16 17.47
N GLY A 143 13.17 2.00 17.96
CA GLY A 143 13.25 2.61 19.29
C GLY A 143 12.75 1.70 20.42
N ASP A 144 11.60 1.07 20.21
CA ASP A 144 10.96 0.15 21.16
C ASP A 144 10.19 -0.93 20.40
N PRO A 145 10.70 -2.18 20.36
CA PRO A 145 10.02 -3.27 19.64
C PRO A 145 8.61 -3.59 20.14
N ALA A 146 8.32 -3.42 21.44
CA ALA A 146 6.99 -3.67 21.99
C ALA A 146 5.99 -2.61 21.53
N ARG A 147 6.40 -1.33 21.55
CA ARG A 147 5.61 -0.22 21.01
C ARG A 147 5.45 -0.33 19.50
N GLY A 148 6.47 -0.79 18.79
CA GLY A 148 6.39 -1.11 17.36
C GLY A 148 5.33 -2.17 17.07
N ALA A 149 5.30 -3.25 17.84
CA ALA A 149 4.28 -4.29 17.71
C ALA A 149 2.86 -3.75 17.90
N GLU A 150 2.63 -2.90 18.90
CA GLU A 150 1.35 -2.23 19.15
C GLU A 150 0.99 -1.25 18.01
N ALA A 151 1.97 -0.50 17.52
CA ALA A 151 1.81 0.42 16.39
C ALA A 151 1.37 -0.31 15.11
N ALA A 152 2.03 -1.43 14.78
CA ALA A 152 1.69 -2.25 13.64
C ALA A 152 0.29 -2.87 13.77
N TYR A 153 -0.07 -3.39 14.95
CA TYR A 153 -1.42 -3.90 15.23
C TYR A 153 -2.48 -2.80 15.06
N THR A 154 -2.23 -1.61 15.59
CA THR A 154 -3.13 -0.45 15.47
C THR A 154 -3.30 -0.02 14.01
N ALA A 155 -2.21 0.03 13.24
CA ALA A 155 -2.25 0.32 11.82
C ALA A 155 -3.10 -0.71 11.06
N GLY A 156 -2.93 -2.01 11.34
CA GLY A 156 -3.73 -3.08 10.77
C GLY A 156 -5.21 -2.97 11.13
N ARG A 157 -5.54 -2.67 12.39
CA ARG A 157 -6.91 -2.46 12.88
C ARG A 157 -7.63 -1.32 12.15
N ILE A 158 -6.97 -0.17 12.00
CA ILE A 158 -7.54 0.99 11.30
C ILE A 158 -7.76 0.65 9.84
N THR A 159 -6.73 0.08 9.18
CA THR A 159 -6.82 -0.35 7.77
C THR A 159 -7.98 -1.30 7.56
N ALA A 160 -8.15 -2.32 8.42
CA ALA A 160 -9.26 -3.26 8.35
C ALA A 160 -10.62 -2.58 8.48
N ALA A 161 -10.78 -1.69 9.46
CA ALA A 161 -12.04 -1.00 9.70
C ALA A 161 -12.47 -0.17 8.47
N GLU A 162 -11.54 0.58 7.86
CA GLU A 162 -11.82 1.41 6.70
C GLU A 162 -11.99 0.61 5.41
N MET A 163 -11.26 -0.51 5.24
CA MET A 163 -11.49 -1.46 4.15
C MET A 163 -12.89 -2.07 4.21
N LEU A 164 -13.31 -2.54 5.39
CA LEU A 164 -14.66 -3.11 5.58
C LEU A 164 -15.77 -2.08 5.33
N ALA A 165 -15.51 -0.80 5.58
CA ALA A 165 -16.47 0.26 5.25
C ALA A 165 -16.73 0.40 3.75
N THR A 166 -15.79 0.00 2.91
CA THR A 166 -15.92 -0.08 1.45
C THR A 166 -16.32 -1.47 0.94
N GLY A 167 -16.43 -2.46 1.83
CA GLY A 167 -16.77 -3.86 1.49
C GLY A 167 -15.56 -4.71 1.09
N VAL A 168 -14.35 -4.16 1.09
CA VAL A 168 -13.13 -4.89 0.76
C VAL A 168 -12.63 -5.66 1.97
N ARG A 169 -12.19 -6.92 1.76
CA ARG A 169 -11.72 -7.80 2.85
C ARG A 169 -10.30 -8.32 2.66
N TRP A 170 -9.71 -8.18 1.49
CA TRP A 170 -8.40 -8.72 1.18
C TRP A 170 -7.48 -7.64 0.66
N THR A 171 -6.29 -7.52 1.25
CA THR A 171 -5.27 -6.56 0.83
C THR A 171 -3.96 -7.24 0.48
N PHE A 172 -3.24 -6.68 -0.51
CA PHE A 172 -1.88 -7.07 -0.89
C PHE A 172 -0.86 -6.36 0.01
N ALA A 173 -0.93 -6.66 1.30
CA ALA A 173 -0.07 -6.12 2.36
C ALA A 173 0.03 -7.15 3.51
N PRO A 174 1.12 -7.11 4.30
CA PRO A 174 2.27 -6.21 4.27
C PRO A 174 3.38 -6.64 3.31
N VAL A 175 4.28 -5.69 3.00
CA VAL A 175 5.61 -5.98 2.44
C VAL A 175 6.50 -6.50 3.56
N LEU A 176 7.11 -7.67 3.35
CA LEU A 176 7.99 -8.36 4.31
C LEU A 176 9.45 -8.43 3.83
N GLY A 177 9.74 -7.77 2.71
CA GLY A 177 11.10 -7.64 2.20
C GLY A 177 11.95 -6.83 3.18
N VAL A 178 13.12 -7.36 3.54
CA VAL A 178 14.12 -6.67 4.36
C VAL A 178 14.97 -5.82 3.42
N ALA A 179 14.91 -4.49 3.50
CA ALA A 179 15.60 -3.62 2.57
C ALA A 179 17.05 -3.39 3.00
N GLU A 180 18.00 -4.03 2.33
CA GLU A 180 19.44 -3.91 2.62
C GLU A 180 20.13 -2.84 1.78
N ASP A 181 19.50 -2.39 0.71
CA ASP A 181 20.00 -1.31 -0.15
C ASP A 181 18.96 -0.21 -0.27
N ILE A 182 19.24 0.95 0.30
CA ILE A 182 18.34 2.12 0.30
C ILE A 182 18.09 2.72 -1.09
N ARG A 183 18.82 2.29 -2.13
CA ARG A 183 18.56 2.69 -3.52
C ARG A 183 17.29 2.07 -4.09
N TRP A 184 16.81 0.99 -3.47
CA TRP A 184 15.57 0.33 -3.87
C TRP A 184 14.35 1.25 -3.72
N GLY A 185 13.58 1.41 -4.80
CA GLY A 185 12.44 2.34 -4.86
C GLY A 185 11.28 1.98 -3.93
N ARG A 186 11.30 0.78 -3.32
CA ARG A 186 10.29 0.33 -2.36
C ARG A 186 10.82 0.28 -0.92
N THR A 187 11.96 0.92 -0.65
CA THR A 187 12.55 0.96 0.70
C THR A 187 11.54 1.41 1.76
N TYR A 188 10.71 2.41 1.47
CA TYR A 188 9.69 2.90 2.41
C TYR A 188 8.52 1.93 2.65
N GLU A 189 8.30 0.97 1.74
CA GLU A 189 7.31 -0.10 1.92
C GLU A 189 7.82 -1.21 2.85
N SER A 190 9.15 -1.36 3.00
CA SER A 190 9.78 -2.17 4.04
C SER A 190 9.81 -1.42 5.37
N TYR A 191 9.83 -2.16 6.47
CA TYR A 191 9.94 -1.58 7.81
C TYR A 191 11.38 -1.22 8.18
N SER A 192 12.38 -1.99 7.70
CA SER A 192 13.76 -1.86 8.17
C SER A 192 14.76 -2.69 7.35
N GLU A 193 16.05 -2.37 7.52
CA GLU A 193 17.18 -3.27 7.17
C GLU A 193 17.35 -4.43 8.16
N ASN A 194 16.67 -4.37 9.29
CA ASN A 194 16.79 -5.36 10.36
C ASN A 194 15.67 -6.40 10.28
N VAL A 195 16.03 -7.68 10.20
CA VAL A 195 15.09 -8.80 10.05
C VAL A 195 14.11 -8.91 11.22
N ASP A 196 14.58 -8.69 12.44
CA ASP A 196 13.73 -8.80 13.64
C ASP A 196 12.66 -7.71 13.64
N THR A 197 13.03 -6.48 13.25
CA THR A 197 12.09 -5.37 13.09
C THR A 197 11.02 -5.72 12.07
N VAL A 198 11.39 -6.19 10.87
CA VAL A 198 10.42 -6.58 9.83
C VAL A 198 9.53 -7.73 10.32
N THR A 199 10.08 -8.69 11.05
CA THR A 199 9.36 -9.84 11.62
C THR A 199 8.28 -9.39 12.61
N ILE A 200 8.63 -8.51 13.55
CA ILE A 200 7.71 -7.98 14.56
C ILE A 200 6.61 -7.15 13.88
N MET A 201 7.01 -6.23 13.02
CA MET A 201 6.07 -5.31 12.39
C MET A 201 5.09 -6.02 11.47
N GLY A 202 5.60 -6.85 10.55
CA GLY A 202 4.76 -7.58 9.60
C GLY A 202 3.75 -8.52 10.26
N SER A 203 4.20 -9.32 11.25
CA SER A 203 3.32 -10.26 11.94
C SER A 203 2.22 -9.57 12.75
N ASN A 204 2.51 -8.43 13.39
CA ASN A 204 1.50 -7.69 14.17
C ASN A 204 0.55 -6.88 13.30
N LEU A 205 0.99 -6.36 12.14
CA LEU A 205 0.07 -5.76 11.17
C LEU A 205 -0.92 -6.80 10.63
N ILE A 206 -0.44 -8.02 10.32
CA ILE A 206 -1.30 -9.13 9.89
C ILE A 206 -2.35 -9.46 10.97
N ARG A 207 -1.95 -9.56 12.24
CA ARG A 207 -2.90 -9.77 13.35
C ARG A 207 -3.91 -8.62 13.43
N GLY A 208 -3.43 -7.37 13.38
CA GLY A 208 -4.31 -6.20 13.40
C GLY A 208 -5.35 -6.19 12.28
N LEU A 209 -4.97 -6.60 11.06
CA LEU A 209 -5.89 -6.80 9.95
C LEU A 209 -6.89 -7.92 10.23
N GLN A 210 -6.41 -9.12 10.56
CA GLN A 210 -7.21 -10.34 10.57
C GLN A 210 -8.14 -10.44 11.78
N ASP A 211 -7.70 -10.00 12.96
CA ASP A 211 -8.54 -9.90 14.15
C ASP A 211 -9.73 -8.92 13.95
N ASN A 212 -9.62 -8.03 12.97
CA ASN A 212 -10.64 -7.04 12.63
C ASN A 212 -11.34 -7.30 11.27
N GLY A 213 -11.18 -8.50 10.70
CA GLY A 213 -11.99 -9.01 9.58
C GLY A 213 -11.52 -8.62 8.18
N ALA A 214 -10.32 -8.03 8.03
CA ALA A 214 -9.61 -7.92 6.77
C ALA A 214 -8.44 -8.91 6.74
N PHE A 215 -8.03 -9.36 5.55
CA PHE A 215 -7.09 -10.46 5.40
C PHE A 215 -5.88 -10.04 4.59
N ALA A 216 -4.71 -10.46 5.06
CA ALA A 216 -3.42 -10.09 4.50
C ALA A 216 -3.01 -11.00 3.34
N CYS A 217 -2.31 -10.42 2.36
CA CYS A 217 -1.46 -11.13 1.43
C CYS A 217 -0.01 -10.69 1.69
N MET A 218 0.77 -11.56 2.31
CA MET A 218 2.19 -11.28 2.58
C MET A 218 2.98 -11.20 1.28
N LYS A 219 3.85 -10.19 1.15
CA LYS A 219 4.61 -9.91 -0.08
C LYS A 219 5.97 -9.27 0.22
N HIS A 220 6.94 -9.28 -0.71
CA HIS A 220 6.96 -10.18 -1.85
C HIS A 220 7.95 -11.29 -1.56
N PHE A 221 7.54 -12.51 -1.65
CA PHE A 221 8.38 -13.69 -1.40
C PHE A 221 9.25 -13.97 -2.61
N LEU A 222 10.59 -14.02 -2.54
CA LEU A 222 11.48 -13.43 -1.54
C LEU A 222 12.67 -12.77 -2.27
N GLY A 223 13.49 -12.01 -1.54
CA GLY A 223 14.78 -11.52 -2.03
C GLY A 223 14.73 -10.15 -2.72
N GLU A 224 13.61 -9.45 -2.69
CA GLU A 224 13.45 -8.14 -3.34
C GLU A 224 14.33 -7.04 -2.71
N GLY A 225 14.52 -7.08 -1.40
CA GLY A 225 15.39 -6.13 -0.68
C GLY A 225 16.89 -6.42 -0.78
N GLN A 226 17.26 -7.55 -1.39
CA GLN A 226 18.64 -8.01 -1.58
C GLN A 226 19.10 -7.93 -3.05
N THR A 227 18.34 -7.26 -3.91
CA THR A 227 18.70 -7.14 -5.32
C THR A 227 19.96 -6.29 -5.50
N ILE A 228 20.78 -6.68 -6.46
CA ILE A 228 22.01 -5.95 -6.79
C ILE A 228 21.66 -4.50 -7.13
N ASP A 229 22.38 -3.56 -6.54
CA ASP A 229 22.21 -2.10 -6.68
C ASP A 229 20.81 -1.59 -6.28
N GLY A 230 20.05 -2.33 -5.47
CA GLY A 230 18.70 -1.95 -5.04
C GLY A 230 17.70 -1.85 -6.19
N ARG A 231 17.90 -2.56 -7.30
CA ARG A 231 17.01 -2.48 -8.46
C ARG A 231 15.69 -3.19 -8.20
N ASN A 232 14.60 -2.47 -8.31
CA ASN A 232 13.29 -3.10 -8.32
C ASN A 232 13.20 -4.10 -9.49
N GLN A 233 12.68 -5.31 -9.23
CA GLN A 233 12.65 -6.43 -10.18
C GLN A 233 14.04 -6.95 -10.62
N GLY A 234 15.11 -6.56 -9.93
CA GLY A 234 16.48 -6.98 -10.18
C GLY A 234 16.77 -8.43 -9.79
N ASN A 235 18.05 -8.79 -9.72
CA ASN A 235 18.51 -10.12 -9.31
C ASN A 235 19.16 -10.08 -7.92
N ALA A 236 18.71 -10.90 -7.01
CA ALA A 236 19.37 -11.18 -5.75
C ALA A 236 20.28 -12.41 -5.90
N VAL A 237 21.50 -12.33 -5.34
CA VAL A 237 22.43 -13.45 -5.31
C VAL A 237 22.45 -13.99 -3.88
N LEU A 238 21.74 -15.09 -3.65
CA LEU A 238 21.54 -15.68 -2.32
C LEU A 238 21.91 -17.16 -2.33
N ASP A 239 22.77 -17.56 -1.41
CA ASP A 239 22.94 -18.95 -1.05
C ASP A 239 21.87 -19.40 -0.03
N ARG A 240 21.93 -20.67 0.39
CA ARG A 240 20.96 -21.21 1.37
C ARG A 240 20.95 -20.40 2.67
N ALA A 241 22.10 -20.01 3.19
CA ALA A 241 22.18 -19.21 4.42
C ALA A 241 21.61 -17.80 4.23
N GLY A 242 21.84 -17.18 3.07
CA GLY A 242 21.24 -15.89 2.70
C GLY A 242 19.71 -15.95 2.64
N ILE A 243 19.16 -17.05 2.08
CA ILE A 243 17.72 -17.29 2.06
C ILE A 243 17.20 -17.48 3.49
N GLU A 244 17.79 -18.37 4.28
CA GLU A 244 17.37 -18.65 5.67
C GLU A 244 17.38 -17.39 6.55
N ARG A 245 18.33 -16.49 6.34
CA ARG A 245 18.43 -15.22 7.07
C ARG A 245 17.21 -14.31 6.88
N ILE A 246 16.57 -14.34 5.73
CA ILE A 246 15.44 -13.46 5.39
C ILE A 246 14.07 -14.16 5.46
N LEU A 247 14.02 -15.42 5.89
CA LEU A 247 12.75 -16.16 6.07
C LEU A 247 11.95 -15.78 7.31
N PRO A 248 12.53 -15.37 8.46
CA PRO A 248 11.76 -15.16 9.69
C PRO A 248 10.52 -14.26 9.55
N PRO A 249 10.51 -13.17 8.77
CA PRO A 249 9.28 -12.38 8.54
C PRO A 249 8.14 -13.19 7.92
N TYR A 250 8.44 -14.09 6.98
CA TYR A 250 7.43 -14.91 6.30
C TYR A 250 6.94 -16.05 7.21
N GLU A 251 7.83 -16.67 8.00
CA GLU A 251 7.45 -17.67 9.01
C GLU A 251 6.53 -17.07 10.07
N ALA A 252 6.87 -15.87 10.56
CA ALA A 252 6.04 -15.16 11.52
C ALA A 252 4.68 -14.75 10.93
N ALA A 253 4.64 -14.37 9.64
CA ALA A 253 3.41 -14.05 8.93
C ALA A 253 2.50 -15.28 8.77
N ILE A 254 3.06 -16.45 8.41
CA ILE A 254 2.32 -17.73 8.36
C ILE A 254 1.77 -18.07 9.75
N ASN A 255 2.59 -17.93 10.79
CA ASN A 255 2.18 -18.18 12.18
C ASN A 255 1.13 -17.16 12.68
N ALA A 256 1.10 -15.95 12.12
CA ALA A 256 0.05 -14.96 12.35
C ALA A 256 -1.24 -15.25 11.57
N GLY A 257 -1.28 -16.32 10.77
CA GLY A 257 -2.46 -16.79 10.06
C GLY A 257 -2.62 -16.26 8.64
N ALA A 258 -1.56 -15.71 8.02
CA ALA A 258 -1.61 -15.32 6.62
C ALA A 258 -1.87 -16.54 5.71
N MET A 259 -2.88 -16.45 4.85
CA MET A 259 -3.34 -17.52 3.96
C MET A 259 -3.27 -17.15 2.48
N SER A 260 -2.61 -16.04 2.15
CA SER A 260 -2.24 -15.69 0.78
C SER A 260 -0.86 -15.06 0.74
N LEU A 261 -0.15 -15.29 -0.36
CA LEU A 261 1.22 -14.85 -0.57
C LEU A 261 1.41 -14.43 -2.03
N MET A 262 2.20 -13.37 -2.24
CA MET A 262 2.60 -12.89 -3.56
C MET A 262 4.11 -13.04 -3.72
N PRO A 263 4.61 -13.78 -4.74
CA PRO A 263 6.03 -13.84 -5.04
C PRO A 263 6.56 -12.50 -5.58
N SER A 264 7.84 -12.26 -5.38
CA SER A 264 8.50 -11.06 -5.89
C SER A 264 8.67 -11.08 -7.42
N PHE A 265 8.68 -9.89 -8.02
CA PHE A 265 9.16 -9.71 -9.39
C PHE A 265 10.65 -9.95 -9.57
N SER A 266 11.43 -9.91 -8.49
CA SER A 266 12.87 -10.10 -8.55
C SER A 266 13.24 -11.51 -9.01
N SER A 267 14.49 -11.66 -9.42
CA SER A 267 15.11 -12.96 -9.61
C SER A 267 15.94 -13.32 -8.39
N VAL A 268 16.02 -14.59 -8.08
CA VAL A 268 17.01 -15.16 -7.16
C VAL A 268 17.92 -16.08 -7.95
N ASN A 269 19.21 -15.75 -7.96
CA ASN A 269 20.23 -16.47 -8.72
C ASN A 269 19.87 -16.58 -10.22
N ASN A 270 19.44 -15.46 -10.81
CA ASN A 270 19.06 -15.29 -12.21
C ASN A 270 17.79 -16.05 -12.66
N VAL A 271 16.99 -16.58 -11.74
CA VAL A 271 15.70 -17.20 -12.04
C VAL A 271 14.59 -16.36 -11.39
N LYS A 272 13.59 -15.97 -12.17
CA LYS A 272 12.42 -15.21 -11.67
C LYS A 272 11.67 -16.01 -10.61
N MET A 273 11.27 -15.32 -9.53
CA MET A 273 10.63 -15.98 -8.38
C MET A 273 9.38 -16.78 -8.77
N HIS A 274 8.58 -16.30 -9.72
CA HIS A 274 7.36 -16.96 -10.15
C HIS A 274 7.58 -18.30 -10.90
N GLU A 275 8.81 -18.64 -11.28
CA GLU A 275 9.17 -19.94 -11.88
C GLU A 275 10.13 -20.77 -10.99
N LYS A 276 10.39 -20.32 -9.73
CA LYS A 276 11.26 -21.03 -8.78
C LYS A 276 10.51 -22.06 -7.96
N LYS A 277 10.35 -23.26 -8.52
CA LYS A 277 9.69 -24.39 -7.85
C LYS A 277 10.34 -24.73 -6.50
N ASP A 278 11.68 -24.72 -6.45
CA ASP A 278 12.45 -24.99 -5.24
C ASP A 278 12.08 -24.05 -4.07
N LEU A 279 11.71 -22.82 -4.36
CA LEU A 279 11.30 -21.84 -3.32
C LEU A 279 9.79 -21.78 -3.12
N LEU A 280 8.98 -21.84 -4.18
CA LEU A 280 7.52 -21.71 -4.06
C LEU A 280 6.83 -23.00 -3.60
N THR A 281 7.30 -24.15 -4.09
CA THR A 281 6.72 -25.44 -3.72
C THR A 281 7.55 -26.10 -2.62
N ASP A 282 8.82 -26.41 -2.89
CA ASP A 282 9.58 -27.29 -2.01
C ASP A 282 9.88 -26.59 -0.66
N LEU A 283 10.30 -25.31 -0.66
CA LEU A 283 10.52 -24.57 0.58
C LEU A 283 9.21 -24.07 1.21
N LEU A 284 8.44 -23.23 0.49
CA LEU A 284 7.30 -22.53 1.08
C LEU A 284 6.12 -23.46 1.40
N LYS A 285 5.65 -24.25 0.39
CA LYS A 285 4.47 -25.12 0.60
C LYS A 285 4.79 -26.35 1.41
N ASP A 286 5.94 -27.00 1.17
CA ASP A 286 6.28 -28.30 1.75
C ASP A 286 7.09 -28.16 3.06
N GLU A 287 8.28 -27.51 3.06
CA GLU A 287 9.11 -27.38 4.27
C GLU A 287 8.48 -26.44 5.31
N MET A 288 8.07 -25.22 4.91
CA MET A 288 7.44 -24.25 5.82
C MET A 288 5.96 -24.57 6.08
N GLY A 289 5.37 -25.49 5.33
CA GLY A 289 3.99 -25.96 5.52
C GLY A 289 2.90 -24.96 5.21
N PHE A 290 3.13 -23.99 4.31
CA PHE A 290 2.16 -22.97 3.93
C PHE A 290 0.88 -23.59 3.32
N LYS A 291 -0.26 -23.39 3.96
CA LYS A 291 -1.55 -23.97 3.55
C LYS A 291 -2.40 -23.03 2.69
N GLY A 292 -2.01 -21.77 2.58
CA GLY A 292 -2.67 -20.77 1.75
C GLY A 292 -2.38 -20.94 0.26
N PHE A 293 -2.78 -19.96 -0.53
CA PHE A 293 -2.55 -19.93 -1.97
C PHE A 293 -1.53 -18.85 -2.36
N ILE A 294 -0.88 -19.07 -3.50
CA ILE A 294 0.07 -18.14 -4.10
C ILE A 294 -0.64 -17.41 -5.25
N VAL A 295 -0.81 -16.08 -5.12
CA VAL A 295 -1.22 -15.19 -6.21
C VAL A 295 0.02 -14.58 -6.85
N SER A 296 0.10 -14.52 -8.18
CA SER A 296 1.22 -13.85 -8.85
C SER A 296 1.18 -12.34 -8.60
N ASP A 297 2.29 -11.67 -8.84
CA ASP A 297 2.33 -10.23 -8.98
C ASP A 297 1.79 -9.79 -10.35
N TRP A 298 1.64 -8.47 -10.58
CA TRP A 298 1.00 -7.83 -11.73
C TRP A 298 1.56 -8.31 -13.08
N ALA A 299 0.78 -9.09 -13.81
CA ALA A 299 1.17 -9.68 -15.10
C ALA A 299 2.54 -10.38 -15.09
N ALA A 300 3.02 -10.87 -13.94
CA ALA A 300 4.39 -11.33 -13.75
C ALA A 300 4.80 -12.50 -14.65
N ILE A 301 3.84 -13.33 -15.09
CA ILE A 301 4.10 -14.46 -15.98
C ILE A 301 4.76 -14.00 -17.30
N HIS A 302 4.49 -12.79 -17.78
CA HIS A 302 5.14 -12.28 -19.00
C HIS A 302 6.65 -12.12 -18.88
N GLN A 303 7.19 -12.00 -17.67
CA GLN A 303 8.63 -11.82 -17.43
C GLN A 303 9.40 -13.15 -17.31
N LEU A 304 8.73 -14.29 -17.30
CA LEU A 304 9.33 -15.59 -17.08
C LEU A 304 10.10 -16.09 -18.30
N SER A 305 10.91 -17.12 -18.09
CA SER A 305 11.59 -17.85 -19.16
C SER A 305 10.59 -18.59 -20.04
N GLY A 306 10.95 -18.79 -21.30
CA GLY A 306 10.12 -19.48 -22.28
C GLY A 306 9.97 -18.69 -23.58
N SER A 307 9.83 -19.40 -24.69
CA SER A 307 9.74 -18.85 -26.05
C SER A 307 8.34 -18.31 -26.39
N SER A 308 7.33 -18.73 -25.64
CA SER A 308 5.93 -18.36 -25.84
C SER A 308 5.23 -18.06 -24.51
N TYR A 309 4.14 -17.30 -24.57
CA TYR A 309 3.31 -17.04 -23.38
C TYR A 309 2.76 -18.34 -22.77
N LYS A 310 2.42 -19.33 -23.62
CA LYS A 310 1.97 -20.66 -23.18
C LYS A 310 3.03 -21.37 -22.32
N GLU A 311 4.32 -21.35 -22.73
CA GLU A 311 5.42 -21.93 -21.95
C GLU A 311 5.62 -21.21 -20.62
N LYS A 312 5.54 -19.88 -20.62
CA LYS A 312 5.64 -19.08 -19.38
C LYS A 312 4.54 -19.39 -18.37
N ILE A 313 3.32 -19.64 -18.87
CA ILE A 313 2.19 -20.11 -18.04
C ILE A 313 2.52 -21.48 -17.43
N ALA A 314 3.01 -22.41 -18.23
CA ALA A 314 3.39 -23.74 -17.74
C ALA A 314 4.46 -23.65 -16.63
N ASN A 315 5.49 -22.82 -16.84
CA ASN A 315 6.55 -22.60 -15.87
C ASN A 315 6.01 -22.08 -14.53
N ALA A 316 5.15 -21.05 -14.56
CA ALA A 316 4.58 -20.47 -13.34
C ALA A 316 3.68 -21.47 -12.58
N ILE A 317 2.75 -22.10 -13.28
CA ILE A 317 1.77 -23.01 -12.66
C ILE A 317 2.45 -24.25 -12.08
N ASN A 318 3.40 -24.84 -12.81
CA ASN A 318 4.17 -25.99 -12.35
C ASN A 318 5.16 -25.63 -11.22
N ALA A 319 5.59 -24.35 -11.13
CA ALA A 319 6.40 -23.88 -10.01
C ALA A 319 5.60 -23.69 -8.72
N GLY A 320 4.27 -23.63 -8.80
CA GLY A 320 3.42 -23.54 -7.62
C GLY A 320 2.52 -22.31 -7.53
N VAL A 321 2.49 -21.43 -8.55
CA VAL A 321 1.55 -20.30 -8.60
C VAL A 321 0.11 -20.85 -8.72
N ASP A 322 -0.77 -20.41 -7.84
CA ASP A 322 -2.15 -20.91 -7.74
C ASP A 322 -3.16 -19.99 -8.42
N MET A 323 -2.93 -18.67 -8.36
CA MET A 323 -3.77 -17.65 -8.99
C MET A 323 -2.90 -16.69 -9.79
N TYR A 324 -3.28 -16.42 -11.02
CA TYR A 324 -2.58 -15.45 -11.86
C TYR A 324 -3.28 -14.09 -11.84
N MET A 325 -2.56 -13.05 -11.43
CA MET A 325 -2.96 -11.64 -11.56
C MET A 325 -2.79 -11.22 -13.03
N ALA A 326 -3.78 -11.60 -13.84
CA ALA A 326 -3.77 -11.47 -15.31
C ALA A 326 -4.26 -10.09 -15.74
N THR A 327 -3.46 -9.08 -15.52
CA THR A 327 -3.72 -7.66 -15.77
C THR A 327 -3.19 -7.24 -17.16
N ASN A 328 -3.22 -5.92 -17.46
CA ASN A 328 -2.81 -5.36 -18.76
C ASN A 328 -3.76 -5.67 -19.93
N GLY A 329 -5.05 -5.70 -19.65
CA GLY A 329 -6.11 -5.77 -20.64
C GLY A 329 -6.85 -7.11 -20.67
N ARG A 330 -8.09 -7.04 -21.15
CA ARG A 330 -9.00 -8.19 -21.23
C ARG A 330 -8.43 -9.37 -22.01
N GLY A 331 -7.66 -9.10 -23.07
CA GLY A 331 -7.02 -10.16 -23.88
C GLY A 331 -6.06 -11.02 -23.07
N ASN A 332 -5.33 -10.45 -22.10
CA ASN A 332 -4.35 -11.17 -21.33
C ASN A 332 -4.96 -12.30 -20.48
N TRP A 333 -6.01 -12.01 -19.71
CA TRP A 333 -6.63 -13.05 -18.89
C TRP A 333 -7.44 -14.07 -19.72
N ILE A 334 -8.01 -13.68 -20.89
CA ILE A 334 -8.65 -14.62 -21.81
C ILE A 334 -7.61 -15.58 -22.42
N ASP A 335 -6.47 -15.06 -22.86
CA ASP A 335 -5.39 -15.88 -23.41
C ASP A 335 -4.80 -16.81 -22.33
N PHE A 336 -4.68 -16.34 -21.09
CA PHE A 336 -4.29 -17.21 -19.97
C PHE A 336 -5.24 -18.40 -19.80
N ILE A 337 -6.55 -18.15 -19.73
CA ILE A 337 -7.57 -19.21 -19.61
C ILE A 337 -7.46 -20.20 -20.75
N LYS A 338 -7.34 -19.71 -21.98
CA LYS A 338 -7.22 -20.54 -23.19
C LYS A 338 -5.96 -21.41 -23.12
N HIS A 339 -4.81 -20.81 -22.89
CA HIS A 339 -3.53 -21.52 -22.90
C HIS A 339 -3.40 -22.49 -21.72
N LEU A 340 -3.88 -22.14 -20.54
CA LEU A 340 -3.86 -23.08 -19.42
C LEU A 340 -4.75 -24.31 -19.69
N LYS A 341 -5.91 -24.11 -20.32
CA LYS A 341 -6.77 -25.22 -20.76
C LYS A 341 -6.07 -26.15 -21.77
N GLU A 342 -5.35 -25.57 -22.72
CA GLU A 342 -4.55 -26.36 -23.69
C GLU A 342 -3.44 -27.15 -22.97
N LEU A 343 -2.72 -26.54 -22.03
CA LEU A 343 -1.64 -27.17 -21.25
C LEU A 343 -2.13 -28.31 -20.35
N VAL A 344 -3.34 -28.21 -19.82
CA VAL A 344 -3.94 -29.31 -19.07
C VAL A 344 -4.37 -30.43 -19.99
N ASN A 345 -4.97 -30.10 -21.12
CA ASN A 345 -5.44 -31.12 -22.09
C ASN A 345 -4.28 -31.90 -22.75
N ASP A 346 -3.12 -31.30 -22.94
CA ASP A 346 -1.94 -31.96 -23.48
C ASP A 346 -1.04 -32.62 -22.41
N GLY A 347 -1.40 -32.47 -21.11
CA GLY A 347 -0.71 -33.07 -19.97
C GLY A 347 0.56 -32.32 -19.52
N THR A 348 0.89 -31.16 -20.10
CA THR A 348 2.02 -30.32 -19.68
C THR A 348 1.83 -29.78 -18.26
N VAL A 349 0.59 -29.44 -17.90
CA VAL A 349 0.17 -29.11 -16.53
C VAL A 349 -0.75 -30.23 -16.04
N PRO A 350 -0.35 -30.98 -14.99
CA PRO A 350 -1.19 -32.05 -14.44
C PRO A 350 -2.49 -31.53 -13.84
N MET A 351 -3.59 -32.31 -13.97
CA MET A 351 -4.88 -31.98 -13.36
C MET A 351 -4.77 -31.84 -11.83
N GLU A 352 -3.95 -32.67 -11.21
CA GLU A 352 -3.70 -32.64 -9.75
C GLU A 352 -3.12 -31.29 -9.32
N ARG A 353 -2.30 -30.63 -10.17
CA ARG A 353 -1.77 -29.29 -9.89
C ARG A 353 -2.90 -28.23 -9.95
N ILE A 354 -3.82 -28.37 -10.88
CA ILE A 354 -5.00 -27.51 -10.98
C ILE A 354 -5.92 -27.70 -9.76
N ASP A 355 -6.16 -28.93 -9.36
CA ASP A 355 -7.00 -29.26 -8.23
C ASP A 355 -6.41 -28.73 -6.90
N ASP A 356 -5.08 -28.85 -6.71
CA ASP A 356 -4.40 -28.25 -5.56
C ASP A 356 -4.53 -26.72 -5.55
N ALA A 357 -4.34 -26.04 -6.69
CA ALA A 357 -4.50 -24.58 -6.79
C ALA A 357 -5.91 -24.15 -6.40
N VAL A 358 -6.90 -24.75 -7.02
CA VAL A 358 -8.31 -24.42 -6.78
C VAL A 358 -8.69 -24.69 -5.33
N LEU A 359 -8.27 -25.83 -4.77
CA LEU A 359 -8.56 -26.17 -3.38
C LEU A 359 -7.95 -25.14 -2.41
N ARG A 360 -6.73 -24.66 -2.64
CA ARG A 360 -6.09 -23.60 -1.84
C ARG A 360 -6.85 -22.29 -1.92
N ILE A 361 -7.27 -21.89 -3.12
CA ILE A 361 -8.10 -20.68 -3.35
C ILE A 361 -9.45 -20.80 -2.61
N LEU A 362 -10.12 -21.94 -2.73
CA LEU A 362 -11.41 -22.16 -2.07
C LEU A 362 -11.27 -22.21 -0.55
N ARG A 363 -10.18 -22.77 -0.02
CA ARG A 363 -9.87 -22.74 1.42
C ARG A 363 -9.70 -21.30 1.91
N PHE A 364 -9.02 -20.45 1.14
CA PHE A 364 -8.92 -19.04 1.49
C PHE A 364 -10.29 -18.35 1.47
N LYS A 365 -11.10 -18.58 0.43
CA LYS A 365 -12.47 -18.04 0.35
C LYS A 365 -13.34 -18.51 1.54
N GLN A 366 -13.18 -19.75 1.98
CA GLN A 366 -13.85 -20.27 3.17
C GLN A 366 -13.32 -19.63 4.46
N TYR A 367 -11.99 -19.49 4.57
CA TYR A 367 -11.32 -18.89 5.73
C TYR A 367 -11.76 -17.44 5.97
N ILE A 368 -11.93 -16.67 4.90
CA ILE A 368 -12.43 -15.28 4.97
C ILE A 368 -13.96 -15.19 4.95
N GLU A 369 -14.65 -16.32 5.13
CA GLU A 369 -16.11 -16.44 5.24
C GLU A 369 -16.91 -16.00 4.00
N LEU A 370 -16.36 -16.02 2.82
CA LEU A 370 -17.07 -15.63 1.59
C LEU A 370 -18.29 -16.53 1.29
N PHE A 371 -18.28 -17.77 1.74
CA PHE A 371 -19.40 -18.70 1.56
C PHE A 371 -20.55 -18.51 2.58
N ASN A 372 -20.31 -17.78 3.69
CA ASN A 372 -21.26 -17.65 4.80
C ASN A 372 -22.30 -16.53 4.61
N GLY A 373 -22.54 -16.09 3.38
CA GLY A 373 -23.64 -15.18 3.07
C GLY A 373 -23.27 -13.70 2.96
N LEU A 374 -22.01 -13.33 3.09
CA LEU A 374 -21.57 -11.93 2.88
C LEU A 374 -21.87 -11.40 1.48
N PHE A 375 -21.92 -12.30 0.48
CA PHE A 375 -22.34 -11.99 -0.88
C PHE A 375 -23.77 -12.44 -1.19
N ASN A 376 -24.45 -13.11 -0.28
CA ASN A 376 -25.87 -13.44 -0.43
C ASN A 376 -26.79 -12.28 -0.02
N GLU A 377 -26.25 -11.33 0.75
CA GLU A 377 -26.89 -10.04 1.04
C GLU A 377 -26.05 -8.92 0.43
N PRO A 378 -26.68 -7.85 -0.09
CA PRO A 378 -25.95 -6.70 -0.58
C PRO A 378 -25.00 -6.18 0.49
N LEU A 379 -23.73 -5.93 0.11
CA LEU A 379 -22.78 -5.31 1.01
C LEU A 379 -23.40 -4.01 1.53
N THR A 380 -23.55 -3.92 2.82
CA THR A 380 -24.09 -2.71 3.46
C THR A 380 -22.95 -1.77 3.81
N LYS A 381 -23.13 -0.51 3.46
CA LYS A 381 -22.20 0.56 3.76
C LYS A 381 -22.11 0.75 5.27
N LYS A 382 -20.89 0.77 5.79
CA LYS A 382 -20.56 1.27 7.13
C LYS A 382 -20.05 2.71 7.01
N ALA A 383 -20.86 3.59 6.41
CA ALA A 383 -20.52 5.01 6.33
C ALA A 383 -20.27 5.57 7.74
N GLY A 384 -19.29 6.43 7.88
CA GLY A 384 -18.93 7.01 9.17
C GLY A 384 -17.79 6.27 9.91
N VAL A 385 -17.26 5.18 9.32
CA VAL A 385 -16.03 4.55 9.83
C VAL A 385 -14.78 5.12 9.15
N ILE A 386 -14.90 5.64 7.93
CA ILE A 386 -13.77 6.20 7.18
C ILE A 386 -13.40 7.58 7.74
N GLY A 387 -12.12 7.78 8.03
CA GLY A 387 -11.55 9.06 8.44
C GLY A 387 -12.12 9.61 9.74
N THR A 388 -12.52 8.73 10.69
CA THR A 388 -13.06 9.15 11.99
C THR A 388 -12.01 9.89 12.82
N ASP A 389 -12.45 10.71 13.76
CA ASP A 389 -11.55 11.42 14.69
C ASP A 389 -10.69 10.43 15.49
N GLU A 390 -11.22 9.25 15.84
CA GLU A 390 -10.45 8.18 16.51
C GLU A 390 -9.31 7.68 15.62
N HIS A 391 -9.60 7.38 14.34
CA HIS A 391 -8.57 6.91 13.41
C HIS A 391 -7.51 7.99 13.14
N ARG A 392 -7.93 9.25 12.97
CA ARG A 392 -7.01 10.39 12.80
C ARG A 392 -6.14 10.61 14.02
N ALA A 393 -6.71 10.54 15.23
CA ALA A 393 -5.95 10.68 16.47
C ALA A 393 -4.92 9.56 16.62
N ALA A 394 -5.28 8.32 16.26
CA ALA A 394 -4.35 7.20 16.28
C ALA A 394 -3.24 7.38 15.23
N ALA A 395 -3.57 7.74 13.99
CA ALA A 395 -2.58 8.02 12.94
C ALA A 395 -1.63 9.15 13.32
N ARG A 396 -2.16 10.24 13.91
CA ARG A 396 -1.37 11.35 14.46
C ARG A 396 -0.40 10.86 15.54
N SER A 397 -0.83 9.96 16.42
CA SER A 397 0.06 9.37 17.43
C SER A 397 1.17 8.53 16.76
N LEU A 398 0.83 7.69 15.78
CA LEU A 398 1.82 6.89 15.06
C LEU A 398 2.82 7.77 14.30
N ALA A 399 2.35 8.83 13.65
CA ALA A 399 3.22 9.80 12.97
C ALA A 399 4.18 10.51 13.92
N ALA A 400 3.68 10.96 15.09
CA ALA A 400 4.53 11.59 16.11
C ALA A 400 5.59 10.63 16.67
N ASP A 401 5.22 9.38 16.94
CA ASP A 401 6.13 8.36 17.46
C ASP A 401 7.18 7.90 16.43
N SER A 402 6.93 8.10 15.13
CA SER A 402 7.84 7.73 14.06
C SER A 402 8.97 8.74 13.80
N LEU A 403 8.85 9.96 14.33
CA LEU A 403 9.83 11.04 14.11
C LEU A 403 11.16 10.72 14.77
N VAL A 404 12.25 10.93 14.01
CA VAL A 404 13.62 10.69 14.48
C VAL A 404 14.37 12.01 14.50
N LEU A 405 14.84 12.44 15.69
CA LEU A 405 15.74 13.56 15.82
C LEU A 405 17.18 13.09 15.59
N LEU A 406 17.81 13.59 14.54
CA LEU A 406 19.15 13.16 14.11
C LEU A 406 20.24 14.15 14.57
N ARG A 407 19.89 15.42 14.74
CA ARG A 407 20.79 16.49 15.20
C ARG A 407 20.00 17.50 16.01
N ASN A 408 20.61 18.08 17.07
CA ASN A 408 19.98 19.08 17.94
C ASN A 408 21.07 19.95 18.60
N GLU A 409 21.63 20.89 17.85
CA GLU A 409 22.68 21.76 18.34
C GLU A 409 22.12 22.78 19.34
N ASN A 410 22.82 22.95 20.43
CA ASN A 410 22.48 23.89 21.49
C ASN A 410 21.03 23.71 22.02
N ASP A 411 20.46 22.52 21.95
CA ASP A 411 19.09 22.20 22.37
C ASP A 411 18.03 23.10 21.67
N ILE A 412 18.23 23.41 20.39
CA ILE A 412 17.38 24.34 19.63
C ILE A 412 15.91 23.91 19.65
N ILE A 413 15.64 22.59 19.64
CA ILE A 413 14.27 22.06 19.70
C ILE A 413 13.60 22.43 21.03
N ALA A 414 14.30 22.38 22.14
CA ALA A 414 13.76 22.77 23.45
C ALA A 414 13.49 24.28 23.54
N GLN A 415 14.20 25.09 22.77
CA GLN A 415 14.02 26.55 22.71
C GLN A 415 12.86 26.97 21.82
N LEU A 416 12.48 26.15 20.85
CA LEU A 416 11.52 26.45 19.77
C LEU A 416 10.19 27.04 20.28
N PRO A 417 9.55 26.56 21.39
CA PRO A 417 8.31 27.14 21.90
C PRO A 417 8.45 28.62 22.42
N GLY A 418 9.67 29.07 22.61
CA GLY A 418 9.98 30.46 23.06
C GLY A 418 10.04 31.48 21.94
N PHE A 419 10.28 31.07 20.69
CA PHE A 419 10.43 31.94 19.52
C PHE A 419 9.12 32.62 19.13
N LYS A 420 9.20 33.81 18.54
CA LYS A 420 8.05 34.68 18.24
C LYS A 420 7.83 34.87 16.74
N ASN A 421 8.89 34.85 15.94
CA ASN A 421 8.81 35.02 14.51
C ASN A 421 9.46 33.78 13.84
N ILE A 422 8.65 32.93 13.27
CA ILE A 422 9.09 31.65 12.69
C ILE A 422 8.83 31.67 11.18
N LEU A 423 9.85 31.46 10.38
CA LEU A 423 9.69 31.19 8.96
C LEU A 423 9.56 29.69 8.75
N VAL A 424 8.47 29.24 8.13
CA VAL A 424 8.32 27.89 7.60
C VAL A 424 8.58 27.95 6.11
N ALA A 425 9.55 27.17 5.63
CA ALA A 425 10.00 27.19 4.25
C ALA A 425 9.89 25.82 3.59
N GLY A 426 9.78 25.80 2.27
CA GLY A 426 9.76 24.59 1.45
C GLY A 426 8.36 24.04 1.15
N GLN A 427 8.22 23.44 -0.03
CA GLN A 427 6.97 22.86 -0.52
C GLN A 427 6.41 21.80 0.43
N GLY A 428 7.29 20.96 1.01
CA GLY A 428 6.89 19.87 1.91
C GLY A 428 6.10 20.34 3.13
N ALA A 429 6.19 21.62 3.51
CA ALA A 429 5.45 22.18 4.64
C ALA A 429 3.92 22.20 4.39
N HIS A 430 3.48 22.37 3.13
CA HIS A 430 2.07 22.54 2.77
C HIS A 430 1.60 21.62 1.64
N ASP A 431 2.10 20.37 1.62
CA ASP A 431 1.77 19.39 0.58
C ASP A 431 1.40 18.02 1.19
N ILE A 432 0.09 17.71 1.23
CA ILE A 432 -0.43 16.43 1.70
C ILE A 432 0.10 15.26 0.86
N GLY A 433 0.28 15.48 -0.45
CA GLY A 433 0.78 14.44 -1.34
C GLY A 433 2.22 14.04 -1.02
N MET A 434 3.11 15.02 -0.71
CA MET A 434 4.47 14.73 -0.25
C MET A 434 4.48 14.00 1.09
N GLN A 435 3.64 14.44 2.05
CA GLN A 435 3.53 13.77 3.35
C GLN A 435 3.11 12.30 3.22
N CYS A 436 2.22 12.00 2.28
CA CYS A 436 1.69 10.66 2.08
C CYS A 436 2.59 9.77 1.21
N GLY A 437 3.30 10.34 0.24
CA GLY A 437 4.15 9.59 -0.68
C GLY A 437 3.41 8.75 -1.71
N GLY A 438 4.09 7.76 -2.27
CA GLY A 438 3.54 6.82 -3.23
C GLY A 438 2.40 5.96 -2.67
N TRP A 439 1.71 5.25 -3.55
CA TRP A 439 0.54 4.41 -3.23
C TRP A 439 -0.67 5.16 -2.65
N THR A 440 -0.66 6.51 -2.64
CA THR A 440 -1.76 7.30 -2.08
C THR A 440 -2.67 7.83 -3.17
N ILE A 441 -3.94 7.40 -3.20
CA ILE A 441 -5.00 7.74 -4.17
C ILE A 441 -4.64 7.37 -5.61
N SER A 442 -3.37 7.39 -5.96
CA SER A 442 -2.81 6.90 -7.22
C SER A 442 -1.55 6.10 -6.95
N TRP A 443 -1.17 5.22 -7.89
CA TRP A 443 -0.01 4.35 -7.74
C TRP A 443 1.27 5.13 -7.39
N GLN A 444 1.61 6.16 -8.19
CA GLN A 444 2.84 6.94 -7.95
C GLN A 444 2.70 8.00 -6.85
N GLY A 445 1.49 8.26 -6.34
CA GLY A 445 1.22 9.45 -5.56
C GLY A 445 1.22 10.71 -6.44
N ARG A 446 1.06 11.87 -5.85
CA ARG A 446 1.15 13.19 -6.50
C ARG A 446 1.19 14.28 -5.44
N HIS A 447 1.67 15.45 -5.83
CA HIS A 447 1.64 16.66 -5.01
C HIS A 447 0.23 17.20 -4.77
N GLY A 448 0.13 18.04 -3.76
CA GLY A 448 -1.04 18.86 -3.44
C GLY A 448 -2.07 18.19 -2.52
N PRO A 449 -3.28 18.74 -2.45
CA PRO A 449 -4.34 18.30 -1.53
C PRO A 449 -5.09 17.07 -2.09
N ILE A 450 -4.40 15.94 -2.20
CA ILE A 450 -4.90 14.71 -2.84
C ILE A 450 -5.99 13.99 -2.07
N THR A 451 -6.05 14.19 -0.76
CA THR A 451 -7.06 13.65 0.15
C THR A 451 -7.17 14.54 1.39
N LYS A 452 -8.14 14.29 2.26
CA LYS A 452 -8.32 15.05 3.50
C LYS A 452 -7.20 14.75 4.49
N GLY A 453 -6.56 15.79 5.00
CA GLY A 453 -5.48 15.71 5.99
C GLY A 453 -5.18 17.06 6.60
N THR A 454 -4.16 17.12 7.43
CA THR A 454 -3.58 18.35 7.99
C THR A 454 -2.14 18.44 7.53
N THR A 455 -1.74 19.57 6.96
CA THR A 455 -0.35 19.80 6.56
C THR A 455 0.53 20.13 7.76
N ILE A 456 1.84 20.00 7.60
CA ILE A 456 2.82 20.37 8.63
C ILE A 456 2.66 21.86 8.99
N LEU A 457 2.52 22.71 7.98
CA LEU A 457 2.28 24.15 8.17
C LEU A 457 1.03 24.43 8.99
N GLU A 458 -0.11 23.82 8.65
CA GLU A 458 -1.36 23.97 9.39
C GLU A 458 -1.23 23.48 10.85
N GLY A 459 -0.50 22.39 11.06
CA GLY A 459 -0.16 21.87 12.38
C GLY A 459 0.64 22.88 13.20
N ILE A 460 1.71 23.43 12.61
CA ILE A 460 2.56 24.45 13.25
C ILE A 460 1.74 25.71 13.59
N GLN A 461 0.98 26.23 12.62
CA GLN A 461 0.11 27.40 12.85
C GLN A 461 -0.87 27.19 13.99
N THR A 462 -1.45 25.99 14.07
CA THR A 462 -2.40 25.63 15.14
C THR A 462 -1.71 25.57 16.50
N ALA A 463 -0.56 24.91 16.61
CA ALA A 463 0.17 24.74 17.87
C ALA A 463 0.73 26.07 18.42
N THR A 464 1.06 26.99 17.53
CA THR A 464 1.65 28.29 17.87
C THR A 464 0.65 29.46 17.92
N ALA A 465 -0.65 29.18 17.70
CA ALA A 465 -1.69 30.21 17.66
C ALA A 465 -1.69 31.10 18.90
N GLY A 466 -1.56 32.43 18.71
CA GLY A 466 -1.46 33.41 19.77
C GLY A 466 -0.13 33.44 20.55
N LYS A 467 0.86 32.64 20.18
CA LYS A 467 2.18 32.56 20.82
C LYS A 467 3.31 33.04 19.92
N ALA A 468 3.23 32.77 18.61
CA ALA A 468 4.21 33.15 17.60
C ALA A 468 3.52 33.60 16.30
N VAL A 469 4.24 34.36 15.49
CA VAL A 469 3.88 34.71 14.12
C VAL A 469 4.56 33.72 13.20
N ILE A 470 3.78 33.08 12.34
CA ILE A 470 4.27 32.11 11.35
C ILE A 470 4.21 32.76 9.98
N SER A 471 5.35 32.94 9.34
CA SER A 471 5.47 33.25 7.93
C SER A 471 5.68 31.98 7.12
N TYR A 472 5.13 31.88 5.92
CA TYR A 472 5.37 30.75 5.01
C TYR A 472 5.91 31.25 3.69
N ALA A 473 7.00 30.64 3.22
CA ALA A 473 7.58 30.86 1.91
C ALA A 473 7.97 29.51 1.30
N GLU A 474 7.29 29.12 0.22
CA GLU A 474 7.57 27.85 -0.47
C GLU A 474 8.99 27.80 -1.01
N ASP A 475 9.51 28.93 -1.50
CA ASP A 475 10.86 29.10 -2.04
C ASP A 475 11.91 29.53 -0.99
N GLY A 476 11.53 29.71 0.27
CA GLY A 476 12.42 30.17 1.33
C GLY A 476 12.63 31.67 1.40
N ILE A 477 12.05 32.45 0.48
CA ILE A 477 12.27 33.91 0.40
C ILE A 477 11.16 34.65 1.14
N ALA A 478 11.49 35.37 2.20
CA ALA A 478 10.52 36.16 2.96
C ALA A 478 11.17 37.44 3.51
N ASP A 479 10.41 38.53 3.56
CA ASP A 479 10.83 39.78 4.20
C ASP A 479 10.63 39.70 5.73
N GLY A 480 11.64 40.09 6.50
CA GLY A 480 11.56 40.22 7.95
C GLY A 480 12.73 39.58 8.70
N ASP A 481 12.74 39.79 10.02
CA ASP A 481 13.69 39.14 10.92
C ASP A 481 13.00 37.93 11.58
N PHE A 482 13.63 36.77 11.52
CA PHE A 482 13.11 35.53 12.07
C PHE A 482 13.98 35.03 13.23
N ASP A 483 13.34 34.44 14.23
CA ASP A 483 14.03 33.81 15.36
C ASP A 483 14.57 32.42 14.96
N VAL A 484 13.89 31.76 14.01
CA VAL A 484 14.22 30.42 13.49
C VAL A 484 13.56 30.17 12.15
N ILE A 485 14.21 29.36 11.31
CA ILE A 485 13.65 28.82 10.08
C ILE A 485 13.36 27.31 10.27
N ILE A 486 12.17 26.86 9.87
CA ILE A 486 11.80 25.46 9.77
C ILE A 486 11.67 25.14 8.29
N ALA A 487 12.71 24.52 7.72
CA ALA A 487 12.73 24.10 6.32
C ALA A 487 12.20 22.67 6.20
N VAL A 488 11.11 22.49 5.43
CA VAL A 488 10.50 21.18 5.18
C VAL A 488 10.80 20.75 3.75
N ILE A 489 11.72 19.82 3.61
CA ILE A 489 12.26 19.33 2.35
C ILE A 489 12.00 17.84 2.17
N GLY A 490 12.17 17.27 0.98
CA GLY A 490 12.01 15.83 0.81
C GLY A 490 11.95 15.32 -0.61
N GLU A 491 11.56 14.06 -0.76
CA GLU A 491 11.39 13.41 -2.06
C GLU A 491 10.00 13.72 -2.65
N ASP A 492 9.93 13.78 -3.99
CA ASP A 492 8.65 13.72 -4.68
C ASP A 492 7.97 12.37 -4.44
N PRO A 493 6.64 12.29 -4.46
CA PRO A 493 5.96 11.00 -4.38
C PRO A 493 6.36 10.06 -5.53
N TYR A 494 6.64 8.80 -5.20
CA TYR A 494 6.97 7.76 -6.17
C TYR A 494 6.54 6.38 -5.66
N ALA A 495 6.41 5.41 -6.56
CA ALA A 495 6.27 4.00 -6.23
C ALA A 495 7.17 3.14 -7.11
N GLU A 496 7.68 2.05 -6.54
CA GLU A 496 8.42 0.99 -7.22
C GLU A 496 9.65 1.50 -8.02
N THR A 497 9.80 1.06 -9.28
CA THR A 497 10.93 1.39 -10.17
C THR A 497 11.15 2.89 -10.35
N GLN A 498 10.09 3.71 -10.24
CA GLN A 498 10.23 5.17 -10.30
C GLN A 498 11.04 5.72 -9.11
N GLY A 499 11.04 5.00 -8.01
CA GLY A 499 11.85 5.31 -6.84
C GLY A 499 13.27 4.77 -6.88
N ASP A 500 13.63 3.88 -7.82
CA ASP A 500 14.98 3.32 -7.92
C ASP A 500 16.01 4.42 -8.13
N ARG A 501 17.12 4.32 -7.40
CA ARG A 501 18.28 5.20 -7.56
C ARG A 501 19.52 4.47 -8.09
N SER A 502 19.32 3.27 -8.63
CA SER A 502 20.35 2.50 -9.34
C SER A 502 20.48 2.89 -10.82
N GLN A 503 19.58 3.74 -11.32
CA GLN A 503 19.64 4.33 -12.67
C GLN A 503 20.43 5.66 -12.67
N PRO A 504 20.92 6.13 -13.83
CA PRO A 504 21.58 7.43 -13.93
C PRO A 504 20.74 8.53 -13.29
N PHE A 505 21.31 9.16 -12.31
CA PHE A 505 20.70 10.22 -11.54
C PHE A 505 21.44 11.55 -11.79
N ILE A 506 20.69 12.62 -11.99
CA ILE A 506 21.25 13.95 -12.17
C ILE A 506 21.47 14.57 -10.78
N PRO A 507 22.71 14.81 -10.34
CA PRO A 507 22.91 15.51 -9.09
C PRO A 507 22.47 16.95 -9.23
N LEU A 508 21.93 17.47 -8.17
CA LEU A 508 21.53 18.84 -8.05
C LEU A 508 22.73 19.64 -7.54
N ASP A 509 23.53 20.15 -8.48
CA ASP A 509 24.46 21.24 -8.21
C ASP A 509 23.74 22.53 -8.59
N PRO A 510 23.53 23.48 -7.65
CA PRO A 510 22.88 24.75 -7.93
C PRO A 510 23.54 25.52 -9.08
N ASP A 511 24.85 25.35 -9.25
CA ASP A 511 25.62 26.03 -10.28
C ASP A 511 25.72 25.27 -11.62
N GLN A 512 25.24 24.01 -11.70
CA GLN A 512 25.36 23.18 -12.89
C GLN A 512 24.01 22.88 -13.55
N ASN A 513 23.57 23.82 -14.35
CA ASN A 513 22.33 23.64 -15.16
C ASN A 513 22.45 22.58 -16.27
N HIS A 514 23.56 21.85 -16.42
CA HIS A 514 23.70 20.84 -17.46
C HIS A 514 24.70 19.74 -17.07
N ILE A 515 24.26 18.50 -17.10
CA ILE A 515 25.15 17.35 -17.16
C ILE A 515 25.78 17.32 -18.55
N LYS A 516 27.06 17.58 -18.61
CA LYS A 516 27.80 17.62 -19.87
C LYS A 516 28.49 16.32 -20.24
N ASN A 517 28.50 15.30 -19.36
CA ASN A 517 29.28 14.09 -19.64
C ASN A 517 28.78 12.87 -18.90
N ILE A 518 28.57 11.76 -19.63
CA ILE A 518 28.13 10.45 -19.10
C ILE A 518 29.13 9.87 -18.09
N ASP A 519 30.42 10.16 -18.21
CA ASP A 519 31.45 9.65 -17.31
C ASP A 519 31.39 10.29 -15.92
N THR A 520 30.99 11.56 -15.82
CA THR A 520 30.67 12.20 -14.52
C THR A 520 29.39 11.68 -13.92
N MET A 521 28.44 11.20 -14.72
CA MET A 521 27.23 10.55 -14.21
C MET A 521 27.57 9.26 -13.44
N ASN A 522 28.53 8.46 -13.88
CA ASN A 522 28.86 7.18 -13.25
C ASN A 522 29.40 7.32 -11.81
N GLU A 523 30.14 8.38 -11.50
CA GLU A 523 30.61 8.64 -10.13
C GLU A 523 29.49 9.11 -9.19
N GLN A 524 28.40 9.66 -9.73
CA GLN A 524 27.27 10.23 -9.01
C GLN A 524 26.09 9.26 -8.87
N PHE A 525 26.14 8.09 -9.48
CA PHE A 525 25.11 7.05 -9.47
C PHE A 525 24.72 6.51 -8.08
N ASN A 526 25.58 6.71 -7.10
CA ASN A 526 25.41 6.13 -5.77
C ASN A 526 24.89 7.15 -4.75
N GLN A 527 24.27 8.26 -5.20
CA GLN A 527 23.76 9.27 -4.30
C GLN A 527 22.23 9.39 -4.41
N ILE A 528 21.59 9.53 -3.27
CA ILE A 528 20.17 9.85 -3.13
C ILE A 528 20.09 11.25 -2.56
N ASN A 529 20.19 12.25 -3.44
CA ASN A 529 20.38 13.64 -3.07
C ASN A 529 19.05 14.36 -2.81
N ILE A 530 19.16 15.50 -2.12
CA ILE A 530 18.10 16.49 -1.95
C ILE A 530 17.68 17.02 -3.33
N ARG A 531 16.40 17.31 -3.56
CA ARG A 531 15.87 17.92 -4.78
C ARG A 531 16.48 19.31 -4.99
N LYS A 532 16.51 19.75 -6.27
CA LYS A 532 17.03 21.07 -6.59
C LYS A 532 16.24 22.18 -5.90
N GLU A 533 14.92 22.11 -5.95
CA GLU A 533 14.01 23.06 -5.32
C GLU A 533 14.28 23.16 -3.81
N ASP A 534 14.52 22.03 -3.16
CA ASP A 534 14.85 22.01 -1.73
C ASP A 534 16.25 22.54 -1.44
N SER A 535 17.22 22.33 -2.36
CA SER A 535 18.56 22.94 -2.27
C SER A 535 18.48 24.46 -2.41
N ASP A 536 17.63 24.97 -3.31
CA ASP A 536 17.39 26.41 -3.46
C ASP A 536 16.77 26.99 -2.18
N VAL A 537 15.79 26.33 -1.57
CA VAL A 537 15.19 26.72 -0.27
C VAL A 537 16.23 26.77 0.84
N LEU A 538 17.11 25.76 0.94
CA LEU A 538 18.19 25.76 1.95
C LEU A 538 19.20 26.86 1.70
N TRP A 539 19.53 27.13 0.44
CA TRP A 539 20.44 28.22 0.07
C TRP A 539 19.89 29.59 0.52
N GLU A 540 18.61 29.85 0.27
CA GLU A 540 17.95 31.07 0.75
C GLU A 540 17.92 31.11 2.29
N ALA A 541 17.64 29.97 2.95
CA ALA A 541 17.64 29.88 4.41
C ALA A 541 19.01 30.25 5.02
N TYR A 542 20.13 29.89 4.38
CA TYR A 542 21.48 30.25 4.85
C TYR A 542 21.78 31.74 4.77
N GLY A 543 20.96 32.52 4.05
CA GLY A 543 21.07 33.98 3.96
C GLY A 543 20.52 34.70 5.21
N TYR A 544 19.76 34.03 6.08
CA TYR A 544 19.23 34.60 7.32
C TYR A 544 20.20 34.35 8.50
N ASP A 545 20.27 35.31 9.40
CA ASP A 545 21.12 35.21 10.62
C ASP A 545 20.32 34.61 11.79
N CYS A 546 19.82 33.35 11.61
CA CYS A 546 19.07 32.64 12.62
C CYS A 546 19.22 31.11 12.46
N PRO A 547 18.92 30.32 13.51
CA PRO A 547 18.99 28.86 13.47
C PRO A 547 18.08 28.24 12.40
N ILE A 548 18.50 27.08 11.86
CA ILE A 548 17.77 26.34 10.84
C ILE A 548 17.45 24.92 11.35
N ILE A 549 16.17 24.60 11.35
CA ILE A 549 15.63 23.27 11.65
C ILE A 549 15.18 22.65 10.35
N VAL A 550 15.76 21.52 9.97
CA VAL A 550 15.39 20.81 8.74
C VAL A 550 14.51 19.60 9.09
N ILE A 551 13.34 19.54 8.47
CA ILE A 551 12.42 18.39 8.51
C ILE A 551 12.44 17.73 7.14
N MET A 552 12.82 16.46 7.10
CA MET A 552 12.95 15.71 5.84
C MET A 552 11.81 14.73 5.66
N LEU A 553 11.05 14.90 4.58
CA LEU A 553 10.04 13.97 4.09
C LEU A 553 10.68 13.03 3.07
N SER A 554 10.97 11.79 3.45
CA SER A 554 11.61 10.83 2.53
C SER A 554 11.22 9.40 2.82
N GLY A 555 11.23 8.56 1.79
CA GLY A 555 10.98 7.13 1.91
C GLY A 555 12.20 6.32 2.38
N ARG A 556 13.34 7.00 2.61
CA ARG A 556 14.64 6.37 2.89
C ARG A 556 15.63 7.38 3.46
N PRO A 557 16.77 6.94 4.04
CA PRO A 557 17.90 7.82 4.29
C PRO A 557 18.39 8.50 2.99
N MET A 558 18.53 9.82 3.01
CA MET A 558 19.05 10.58 1.88
C MET A 558 20.57 10.75 2.01
N THR A 559 21.29 10.78 0.89
CA THR A 559 22.71 11.11 0.90
C THR A 559 22.87 12.63 0.91
N ILE A 560 23.20 13.17 2.07
CA ILE A 560 23.22 14.62 2.35
C ILE A 560 24.64 15.21 2.45
N GLY A 561 25.67 14.38 2.21
CA GLY A 561 27.06 14.83 2.27
C GLY A 561 27.40 15.48 3.61
N ASP A 562 27.99 16.66 3.57
CA ASP A 562 28.29 17.50 4.74
C ASP A 562 27.24 18.59 4.98
N GLU A 563 26.17 18.63 4.20
CA GLU A 563 25.14 19.67 4.23
C GLU A 563 24.49 19.79 5.62
N TYR A 564 24.28 18.65 6.31
CA TYR A 564 23.70 18.60 7.66
C TYR A 564 24.50 19.40 8.70
N LEU A 565 25.76 19.76 8.43
CA LEU A 565 26.57 20.59 9.34
C LEU A 565 26.08 22.02 9.41
N ASN A 566 25.33 22.48 8.40
CA ASN A 566 24.74 23.80 8.33
C ASN A 566 23.37 23.87 9.04
N TRP A 567 22.84 22.74 9.56
CA TRP A 567 21.53 22.68 10.20
C TRP A 567 21.66 22.58 11.71
N ASP A 568 20.98 23.44 12.47
CA ASP A 568 20.99 23.38 13.94
C ASP A 568 20.18 22.19 14.47
N ALA A 569 19.09 21.79 13.78
CA ALA A 569 18.44 20.53 14.02
C ALA A 569 18.09 19.80 12.72
N PHE A 570 18.10 18.46 12.78
CA PHE A 570 17.72 17.61 11.66
C PHE A 570 16.75 16.52 12.11
N ILE A 571 15.58 16.48 11.48
CA ILE A 571 14.48 15.56 11.81
C ILE A 571 14.14 14.74 10.56
N ALA A 572 14.22 13.43 10.67
CA ALA A 572 13.63 12.53 9.69
C ALA A 572 12.16 12.31 10.04
N ALA A 573 11.26 12.82 9.23
CA ALA A 573 9.82 12.66 9.37
C ALA A 573 9.27 11.49 8.55
N TRP A 574 10.10 10.90 7.70
CA TRP A 574 9.73 9.84 6.76
C TRP A 574 8.56 10.26 5.88
N LEU A 575 7.54 9.44 5.77
CA LEU A 575 6.27 9.73 5.08
C LEU A 575 5.13 9.60 6.11
N PRO A 576 4.80 10.69 6.84
CA PRO A 576 3.93 10.64 8.02
C PRO A 576 2.44 10.44 7.71
N GLY A 577 2.03 10.50 6.43
CA GLY A 577 0.63 10.35 6.03
C GLY A 577 -0.19 11.62 6.18
N THR A 578 -1.50 11.49 6.46
CA THR A 578 -2.44 12.63 6.47
C THR A 578 -2.35 13.53 7.71
N GLU A 579 -1.60 13.14 8.74
CA GLU A 579 -1.64 13.84 10.03
C GLU A 579 -0.34 14.63 10.29
N GLY A 580 -0.02 15.62 9.43
CA GLY A 580 1.18 16.47 9.54
C GLY A 580 1.23 17.30 10.82
N ASN A 581 0.09 17.52 11.51
CA ASN A 581 0.03 18.11 12.83
C ASN A 581 0.77 17.29 13.92
N ALA A 582 1.05 16.01 13.67
CA ALA A 582 1.87 15.18 14.54
C ALA A 582 3.28 15.76 14.76
N ILE A 583 3.85 16.37 13.71
CA ILE A 583 5.17 17.01 13.77
C ILE A 583 5.13 18.19 14.74
N ALA A 584 4.06 19.00 14.69
CA ALA A 584 3.89 20.12 15.59
C ALA A 584 3.70 19.69 17.06
N ASP A 585 3.08 18.54 17.33
CA ASP A 585 2.95 17.99 18.69
C ASP A 585 4.31 17.69 19.31
N VAL A 586 5.25 17.22 18.50
CA VAL A 586 6.61 16.93 18.99
C VAL A 586 7.44 18.21 19.07
N LEU A 587 7.35 19.11 18.10
CA LEU A 587 8.14 20.36 18.10
C LEU A 587 7.72 21.34 19.21
N PHE A 588 6.42 21.58 19.37
CA PHE A 588 5.86 22.64 20.23
C PHE A 588 5.08 22.11 21.44
N GLY A 589 4.77 20.82 21.47
CA GLY A 589 4.04 20.17 22.55
C GLY A 589 4.94 19.46 23.56
N ASP A 590 4.29 18.66 24.41
CA ASP A 590 4.95 17.94 25.51
C ASP A 590 5.50 16.55 25.07
N ARG A 591 5.29 16.15 23.80
CA ARG A 591 5.80 14.86 23.30
C ARG A 591 7.30 14.96 22.99
N ASP A 592 8.02 13.86 23.26
CA ASP A 592 9.44 13.73 22.90
C ASP A 592 9.61 12.94 21.62
N PHE A 593 10.81 12.98 21.02
CA PHE A 593 11.21 12.10 19.94
C PHE A 593 11.48 10.70 20.48
N THR A 594 10.73 9.72 19.98
CA THR A 594 10.86 8.32 20.42
C THR A 594 11.30 7.39 19.31
N GLY A 595 11.09 7.79 18.04
CA GLY A 595 11.55 7.04 16.87
C GLY A 595 13.07 6.98 16.80
N LYS A 596 13.57 5.89 16.22
CA LYS A 596 14.99 5.66 15.93
C LYS A 596 15.14 5.26 14.46
N THR A 597 16.35 5.47 13.89
CA THR A 597 16.62 5.12 12.50
C THR A 597 16.34 3.63 12.22
N PRO A 598 15.39 3.29 11.31
CA PRO A 598 15.16 1.90 10.92
C PRO A 598 16.18 1.41 9.87
N TYR A 599 17.01 2.33 9.38
CA TYR A 599 18.07 2.10 8.41
C TYR A 599 19.34 2.83 8.85
N THR A 600 20.48 2.24 8.56
CA THR A 600 21.77 2.91 8.68
C THR A 600 21.82 4.09 7.71
N TRP A 601 21.96 5.30 8.23
CA TRP A 601 22.10 6.52 7.45
C TRP A 601 23.56 6.78 7.13
N ARG A 602 23.89 6.84 5.85
CA ARG A 602 25.28 7.07 5.40
C ARG A 602 25.40 8.40 4.68
N LYS A 603 26.60 8.97 4.75
CA LYS A 603 26.96 10.21 4.07
C LYS A 603 26.82 10.09 2.55
N THR A 604 27.27 8.95 2.02
CA THR A 604 27.12 8.53 0.62
C THR A 604 26.83 7.02 0.58
N ILE A 605 26.34 6.50 -0.54
CA ILE A 605 26.11 5.05 -0.69
C ILE A 605 27.41 4.30 -0.46
N GLY A 606 27.39 3.35 0.47
CA GLY A 606 28.59 2.57 0.87
C GLY A 606 29.67 3.36 1.62
N GLY A 607 29.44 4.67 1.87
CA GLY A 607 30.37 5.55 2.55
C GLY A 607 30.28 5.52 4.08
N GLU A 608 30.80 6.57 4.71
CA GLU A 608 30.79 6.78 6.14
C GLU A 608 29.40 6.73 6.73
N VAL A 609 29.24 6.08 7.88
CA VAL A 609 27.98 6.04 8.65
C VAL A 609 27.84 7.35 9.42
N LEU A 610 26.77 8.11 9.12
CA LEU A 610 26.40 9.29 9.90
C LEU A 610 25.59 8.89 11.14
N TYR A 611 24.55 8.08 10.92
CA TYR A 611 23.67 7.60 11.99
C TYR A 611 23.46 6.09 11.80
N PRO A 612 23.87 5.25 12.77
CA PRO A 612 23.67 3.80 12.69
C PRO A 612 22.18 3.45 12.87
N PHE A 613 21.80 2.22 12.51
CA PHE A 613 20.51 1.66 12.89
C PHE A 613 20.26 1.84 14.39
N GLY A 614 19.04 2.24 14.77
CA GLY A 614 18.66 2.49 16.16
C GLY A 614 19.12 3.83 16.75
N PHE A 615 19.71 4.72 15.92
CA PHE A 615 20.08 6.06 16.37
C PHE A 615 18.89 7.01 16.45
N GLY A 616 18.92 7.93 17.38
CA GLY A 616 17.98 9.04 17.53
C GLY A 616 18.20 9.74 18.87
N LEU A 617 17.93 11.02 18.92
CA LEU A 617 18.05 11.90 20.09
C LEU A 617 16.67 12.14 20.71
N GLY A 618 16.62 12.49 22.00
CA GLY A 618 15.51 13.16 22.64
C GLY A 618 15.63 14.69 22.54
N LYS A 619 14.63 15.44 22.99
CA LYS A 619 14.64 16.91 22.96
C LYS A 619 15.76 17.56 23.76
N CYS A 620 16.26 16.87 24.76
CA CYS A 620 17.26 17.38 25.70
C CYS A 620 18.57 16.57 25.67
N ASP A 621 18.82 15.84 24.57
CA ASP A 621 20.03 15.04 24.37
C ASP A 621 21.12 15.81 23.61
#